data_632b02af021c5f4ff9ecf181a9951557
#
_entry.id   632b02af021c5f4ff9ecf181a9951557
#
_cell.length_a   1.000
_cell.length_b   1.000
_cell.length_c   1.000
_cell.angle_alpha   90.00
_cell.angle_beta   90.00
_cell.angle_gamma   90.00
#
_symmetry.space_group_name_H-M   'P 1'
#
loop_
_entity.id
_entity.type
_entity.pdbx_description
1 polymer ?
#
loop_
_entity_poly.entity_id
_entity_poly.type
_entity_poly.pdbx_seq_one_letter_code
_entity_poly.pdbx_strand_id
1 'polypeptide(L)'
;MITRHRGRLEQRGSAQPGRAMNEHANAAPVTAVLVTAATAAGAAPHTAVALARAGVELLGVVAAPGALGFVTAAAPAVVVVELDGCPDGLAAVASVVTAVRPTPVLTLTASADHNAVLAAVRAGATSHLVAPATPAELAVAVWRTARGEAVFSPGLADVVLEAFGSRPDGRGSARQLTDREADVLLLVVEGLTARQIASRLVLSPRTVENHVQNVLRKLRLHSRAALVRYAIEQGLA
;
A
#
# COMPACT_ATOMS: atom_id res chain seq x y z
N MET A 1 30.33 -11.55 57.54
CA MET A 1 28.87 -11.45 57.38
C MET A 1 28.64 -10.86 56.01
N ILE A 2 28.39 -11.72 54.98
CA ILE A 2 28.38 -11.31 53.57
C ILE A 2 26.94 -11.34 53.09
N THR A 3 26.38 -10.17 52.81
CA THR A 3 24.99 -10.02 52.30
C THR A 3 25.01 -10.05 50.77
N ARG A 4 24.44 -11.11 50.22
CA ARG A 4 24.26 -11.29 48.76
C ARG A 4 23.08 -10.44 48.27
N HIS A 5 23.34 -9.47 47.39
CA HIS A 5 22.29 -8.82 46.59
C HIS A 5 21.99 -9.71 45.38
N ARG A 6 20.76 -10.24 45.35
CA ARG A 6 20.16 -10.89 44.15
C ARG A 6 19.59 -9.80 43.25
N GLY A 7 20.22 -9.58 42.10
CA GLY A 7 19.66 -8.78 41.02
C GLY A 7 18.47 -9.51 40.38
N ARG A 8 17.36 -8.85 40.33
CA ARG A 8 16.12 -9.26 39.64
C ARG A 8 16.30 -8.91 38.17
N LEU A 9 16.46 -9.91 37.30
CA LEU A 9 16.37 -9.77 35.85
C LEU A 9 14.90 -9.58 35.48
N GLU A 10 14.54 -8.37 35.09
CA GLU A 10 13.25 -8.09 34.45
C GLU A 10 13.23 -8.77 33.08
N GLN A 11 12.36 -9.77 32.95
CA GLN A 11 12.00 -10.38 31.69
C GLN A 11 11.20 -9.35 30.89
N ARG A 12 11.80 -8.79 29.86
CA ARG A 12 11.10 -8.03 28.82
C ARG A 12 10.16 -8.98 28.11
N GLY A 13 8.86 -8.73 28.26
CA GLY A 13 7.81 -9.52 27.66
C GLY A 13 7.95 -9.58 26.15
N SER A 14 8.13 -10.79 25.66
CA SER A 14 7.92 -11.12 24.24
C SER A 14 6.45 -10.87 23.91
N ALA A 15 6.17 -9.91 23.03
CA ALA A 15 4.84 -9.68 22.49
C ALA A 15 4.37 -10.97 21.79
N GLN A 16 3.37 -11.62 22.36
CA GLN A 16 2.77 -12.83 21.80
C GLN A 16 1.90 -12.44 20.61
N PRO A 17 2.13 -12.98 19.39
CA PRO A 17 1.31 -12.68 18.21
C PRO A 17 -0.14 -13.19 18.32
N GLY A 18 -0.48 -13.98 19.32
CA GLY A 18 -1.82 -14.54 19.53
C GLY A 18 -2.86 -13.60 20.16
N ARG A 19 -2.45 -12.42 20.68
CA ARG A 19 -3.39 -11.54 21.36
C ARG A 19 -4.22 -10.68 20.42
N ALA A 20 -3.69 -10.35 19.25
CA ALA A 20 -4.39 -9.56 18.24
C ALA A 20 -5.52 -10.34 17.53
N MET A 21 -5.43 -11.67 17.44
CA MET A 21 -6.47 -12.50 16.82
C MET A 21 -7.73 -12.65 17.67
N ASN A 22 -7.64 -12.51 19.00
CA ASN A 22 -8.78 -12.73 19.89
C ASN A 22 -9.68 -11.49 20.09
N GLU A 23 -9.20 -10.29 19.75
CA GLU A 23 -10.02 -9.06 19.84
C GLU A 23 -11.04 -8.94 18.69
N HIS A 24 -10.85 -9.69 17.61
CA HIS A 24 -11.72 -9.65 16.43
C HIS A 24 -12.91 -10.62 16.52
N ALA A 25 -12.86 -11.58 17.42
CA ALA A 25 -13.90 -12.62 17.56
C ALA A 25 -15.25 -12.11 18.14
N ASN A 26 -15.28 -10.89 18.65
CA ASN A 26 -16.47 -10.33 19.30
C ASN A 26 -17.01 -9.02 18.65
N ALA A 27 -16.45 -8.62 17.49
CA ALA A 27 -16.94 -7.48 16.73
C ALA A 27 -17.97 -7.95 15.69
N ALA A 28 -19.00 -7.14 15.44
CA ALA A 28 -19.92 -7.41 14.34
C ALA A 28 -19.15 -7.61 13.02
N PRO A 29 -19.59 -8.56 12.16
CA PRO A 29 -18.91 -8.83 10.90
C PRO A 29 -18.82 -7.56 10.05
N VAL A 30 -17.67 -7.33 9.42
CA VAL A 30 -17.52 -6.21 8.49
C VAL A 30 -18.25 -6.53 7.21
N THR A 31 -19.17 -5.67 6.80
CA THR A 31 -19.90 -5.80 5.55
C THR A 31 -19.08 -5.29 4.37
N ALA A 32 -19.06 -6.03 3.28
CA ALA A 32 -18.33 -5.67 2.07
C ALA A 32 -19.14 -5.90 0.78
N VAL A 33 -18.80 -5.15 -0.24
CA VAL A 33 -19.19 -5.42 -1.63
C VAL A 33 -17.94 -5.75 -2.42
N LEU A 34 -17.96 -6.85 -3.16
CA LEU A 34 -16.88 -7.21 -4.09
C LEU A 34 -17.21 -6.72 -5.49
N VAL A 35 -16.32 -5.91 -6.06
CA VAL A 35 -16.34 -5.48 -7.46
C VAL A 35 -15.30 -6.28 -8.22
N THR A 36 -15.73 -6.97 -9.27
CA THR A 36 -14.86 -7.82 -10.09
C THR A 36 -15.23 -7.69 -11.56
N ALA A 37 -14.46 -8.30 -12.45
CA ALA A 37 -14.85 -8.45 -13.84
C ALA A 37 -16.17 -9.18 -13.95
N ALA A 38 -16.93 -8.94 -15.02
CA ALA A 38 -18.18 -9.67 -15.26
C ALA A 38 -17.90 -11.17 -15.28
N THR A 39 -18.34 -11.88 -14.25
CA THR A 39 -18.17 -13.33 -14.16
C THR A 39 -19.16 -14.02 -15.09
N ALA A 40 -18.70 -15.03 -15.83
CA ALA A 40 -19.60 -15.97 -16.48
C ALA A 40 -20.51 -16.62 -15.41
N ALA A 41 -21.79 -16.70 -15.68
CA ALA A 41 -22.81 -17.14 -14.73
C ALA A 41 -22.42 -18.46 -14.04
N GLY A 42 -22.27 -18.47 -12.73
CA GLY A 42 -22.29 -19.68 -11.93
C GLY A 42 -21.10 -19.99 -11.05
N ALA A 43 -19.94 -19.34 -11.18
CA ALA A 43 -18.80 -19.57 -10.30
C ALA A 43 -18.58 -18.36 -9.36
N ALA A 44 -18.55 -18.62 -8.05
CA ALA A 44 -18.16 -17.59 -7.10
C ALA A 44 -16.67 -17.23 -7.33
N PRO A 45 -16.32 -15.94 -7.45
CA PRO A 45 -14.91 -15.52 -7.56
C PRO A 45 -14.10 -16.06 -6.40
N HIS A 46 -12.83 -16.44 -6.65
CA HIS A 46 -11.94 -16.93 -5.59
C HIS A 46 -11.84 -15.94 -4.42
N THR A 47 -11.84 -14.65 -4.73
CA THR A 47 -11.81 -13.58 -3.72
C THR A 47 -13.07 -13.57 -2.85
N ALA A 48 -14.27 -13.85 -3.43
CA ALA A 48 -15.50 -13.94 -2.64
C ALA A 48 -15.41 -15.07 -1.60
N VAL A 49 -14.87 -16.23 -2.00
CA VAL A 49 -14.65 -17.36 -1.10
C VAL A 49 -13.62 -17.03 -0.03
N ALA A 50 -12.53 -16.33 -0.40
CA ALA A 50 -11.49 -15.90 0.53
C ALA A 50 -12.03 -14.89 1.56
N LEU A 51 -12.84 -13.92 1.13
CA LEU A 51 -13.50 -12.94 2.00
C LEU A 51 -14.46 -13.62 2.99
N ALA A 52 -15.27 -14.57 2.51
CA ALA A 52 -16.17 -15.33 3.38
C ALA A 52 -15.38 -16.13 4.44
N ARG A 53 -14.28 -16.79 4.05
CA ARG A 53 -13.37 -17.48 4.98
C ARG A 53 -12.66 -16.53 5.95
N ALA A 54 -12.49 -15.28 5.57
CA ALA A 54 -11.95 -14.22 6.40
C ALA A 54 -12.97 -13.65 7.41
N GLY A 55 -14.23 -14.16 7.42
CA GLY A 55 -15.29 -13.68 8.30
C GLY A 55 -15.91 -12.36 7.84
N VAL A 56 -15.74 -11.99 6.57
CA VAL A 56 -16.34 -10.81 5.97
C VAL A 56 -17.73 -11.15 5.44
N GLU A 57 -18.73 -10.35 5.80
CA GLU A 57 -20.09 -10.47 5.28
C GLU A 57 -20.19 -9.79 3.92
N LEU A 58 -20.31 -10.60 2.85
CA LEU A 58 -20.47 -10.09 1.50
C LEU A 58 -21.94 -9.76 1.23
N LEU A 59 -22.23 -8.47 1.05
CA LEU A 59 -23.56 -7.96 0.65
C LEU A 59 -23.85 -8.22 -0.82
N GLY A 60 -22.81 -8.36 -1.64
CA GLY A 60 -22.94 -8.69 -3.05
C GLY A 60 -21.61 -8.75 -3.79
N VAL A 61 -21.68 -9.35 -4.98
CA VAL A 61 -20.60 -9.37 -5.97
C VAL A 61 -21.14 -8.72 -7.23
N VAL A 62 -20.50 -7.66 -7.71
CA VAL A 62 -21.02 -6.84 -8.81
C VAL A 62 -19.93 -6.56 -9.84
N ALA A 63 -20.34 -6.34 -11.09
CA ALA A 63 -19.45 -5.83 -12.12
C ALA A 63 -19.24 -4.32 -11.96
N ALA A 64 -18.05 -3.83 -12.38
CA ALA A 64 -17.64 -2.44 -12.21
C ALA A 64 -18.68 -1.39 -12.70
N PRO A 65 -19.34 -1.54 -13.88
CA PRO A 65 -20.32 -0.57 -14.35
C PRO A 65 -21.54 -0.37 -13.43
N GLY A 66 -21.91 -1.41 -12.66
CA GLY A 66 -23.03 -1.38 -11.71
C GLY A 66 -22.62 -1.05 -10.27
N ALA A 67 -21.34 -0.92 -9.98
CA ALA A 67 -20.80 -0.85 -8.63
C ALA A 67 -21.39 0.31 -7.82
N LEU A 68 -21.39 1.52 -8.35
CA LEU A 68 -21.86 2.71 -7.63
C LEU A 68 -23.31 2.58 -7.16
N GLY A 69 -24.21 2.16 -8.03
CA GLY A 69 -25.63 2.00 -7.69
C GLY A 69 -25.85 0.97 -6.59
N PHE A 70 -25.17 -0.17 -6.70
CA PHE A 70 -25.26 -1.24 -5.71
C PHE A 70 -24.65 -0.82 -4.37
N VAL A 71 -23.44 -0.23 -4.37
CA VAL A 71 -22.77 0.25 -3.15
C VAL A 71 -23.60 1.31 -2.43
N THR A 72 -24.21 2.24 -3.18
CA THR A 72 -25.09 3.26 -2.60
C THR A 72 -26.33 2.67 -1.93
N ALA A 73 -26.92 1.64 -2.51
CA ALA A 73 -28.09 0.95 -1.95
C ALA A 73 -27.75 0.05 -0.76
N ALA A 74 -26.66 -0.71 -0.85
CA ALA A 74 -26.23 -1.68 0.15
C ALA A 74 -25.50 -1.05 1.34
N ALA A 75 -24.91 0.14 1.18
CA ALA A 75 -24.15 0.89 2.19
C ALA A 75 -23.12 0.02 2.95
N PRO A 76 -22.18 -0.67 2.27
CA PRO A 76 -21.20 -1.53 2.92
C PRO A 76 -20.21 -0.72 3.74
N ALA A 77 -19.54 -1.37 4.70
CA ALA A 77 -18.45 -0.76 5.46
C ALA A 77 -17.18 -0.59 4.61
N VAL A 78 -16.98 -1.43 3.58
CA VAL A 78 -15.84 -1.39 2.67
C VAL A 78 -16.23 -1.94 1.29
N VAL A 79 -15.59 -1.40 0.25
CA VAL A 79 -15.67 -1.98 -1.09
C VAL A 79 -14.35 -2.63 -1.44
N VAL A 80 -14.38 -3.87 -1.89
CA VAL A 80 -13.20 -4.60 -2.39
C VAL A 80 -13.26 -4.63 -3.91
N VAL A 81 -12.22 -4.16 -4.59
CA VAL A 81 -12.16 -4.08 -6.05
C VAL A 81 -10.99 -4.92 -6.57
N GLU A 82 -11.30 -5.96 -7.36
CA GLU A 82 -10.29 -6.67 -8.15
C GLU A 82 -9.98 -5.85 -9.41
N LEU A 83 -8.71 -5.49 -9.57
CA LEU A 83 -8.29 -4.71 -10.73
C LEU A 83 -7.91 -5.59 -11.93
N ASP A 84 -7.41 -6.81 -11.66
CA ASP A 84 -7.02 -7.73 -12.72
C ASP A 84 -8.25 -8.21 -13.51
N GLY A 85 -8.17 -8.10 -14.84
CA GLY A 85 -9.27 -8.48 -15.70
C GLY A 85 -10.52 -7.59 -15.60
N CYS A 86 -10.46 -6.49 -14.83
CA CYS A 86 -11.54 -5.54 -14.65
C CYS A 86 -11.18 -4.17 -15.26
N PRO A 87 -11.41 -3.94 -16.56
CA PRO A 87 -11.00 -2.72 -17.25
C PRO A 87 -11.55 -1.44 -16.60
N ASP A 88 -12.78 -1.51 -16.07
CA ASP A 88 -13.46 -0.39 -15.43
C ASP A 88 -13.23 -0.32 -13.91
N GLY A 89 -12.34 -1.17 -13.37
CA GLY A 89 -12.08 -1.25 -11.93
C GLY A 89 -11.63 0.07 -11.32
N LEU A 90 -10.71 0.78 -11.95
CA LEU A 90 -10.26 2.11 -11.48
C LEU A 90 -11.37 3.17 -11.57
N ALA A 91 -12.22 3.11 -12.58
CA ALA A 91 -13.36 4.00 -12.69
C ALA A 91 -14.42 3.70 -11.62
N ALA A 92 -14.61 2.44 -11.26
CA ALA A 92 -15.45 2.04 -10.13
C ALA A 92 -14.90 2.56 -8.80
N VAL A 93 -13.58 2.45 -8.56
CA VAL A 93 -12.92 3.04 -7.38
C VAL A 93 -13.23 4.54 -7.30
N ALA A 94 -12.94 5.29 -8.37
CA ALA A 94 -13.14 6.74 -8.39
C ALA A 94 -14.61 7.13 -8.13
N SER A 95 -15.56 6.42 -8.72
CA SER A 95 -17.00 6.71 -8.56
C SER A 95 -17.50 6.43 -7.15
N VAL A 96 -17.05 5.34 -6.51
CA VAL A 96 -17.40 4.99 -5.12
C VAL A 96 -16.84 6.00 -4.13
N VAL A 97 -15.58 6.41 -4.31
CA VAL A 97 -14.89 7.35 -3.41
C VAL A 97 -15.46 8.76 -3.51
N THR A 98 -15.93 9.17 -4.69
CA THR A 98 -16.53 10.50 -4.92
C THR A 98 -18.04 10.55 -4.68
N ALA A 99 -18.66 9.43 -4.27
CA ALA A 99 -20.07 9.38 -3.94
C ALA A 99 -20.45 10.29 -2.76
N VAL A 100 -21.73 10.62 -2.63
CA VAL A 100 -22.27 11.44 -1.53
C VAL A 100 -21.93 10.86 -0.14
N ARG A 101 -21.80 9.54 -0.06
CA ARG A 101 -21.29 8.81 1.11
C ARG A 101 -20.08 8.01 0.67
N PRO A 102 -18.87 8.59 0.77
CA PRO A 102 -17.67 7.90 0.36
C PRO A 102 -17.44 6.66 1.22
N THR A 103 -17.27 5.52 0.56
CA THR A 103 -16.98 4.24 1.21
C THR A 103 -15.50 3.93 1.00
N PRO A 104 -14.77 3.50 2.05
CA PRO A 104 -13.38 3.08 1.91
C PRO A 104 -13.23 1.94 0.91
N VAL A 105 -12.18 1.99 0.10
CA VAL A 105 -11.93 1.02 -0.96
C VAL A 105 -10.60 0.30 -0.74
N LEU A 106 -10.66 -1.04 -0.74
CA LEU A 106 -9.52 -1.94 -0.81
C LEU A 106 -9.40 -2.48 -2.23
N THR A 107 -8.28 -2.24 -2.89
CA THR A 107 -8.01 -2.80 -4.22
C THR A 107 -7.12 -4.03 -4.13
N LEU A 108 -7.33 -5.00 -5.03
CA LEU A 108 -6.56 -6.24 -5.15
C LEU A 108 -5.99 -6.35 -6.56
N THR A 109 -4.70 -6.77 -6.64
CA THR A 109 -4.04 -7.14 -7.91
C THR A 109 -3.24 -8.41 -7.74
N ALA A 110 -3.03 -9.20 -8.79
CA ALA A 110 -2.16 -10.38 -8.78
C ALA A 110 -0.67 -10.01 -8.84
N SER A 111 -0.35 -8.79 -9.19
CA SER A 111 1.03 -8.34 -9.40
C SER A 111 1.36 -7.13 -8.51
N ALA A 112 2.57 -7.11 -7.97
CA ALA A 112 3.14 -5.96 -7.26
C ALA A 112 3.63 -4.86 -8.23
N ASP A 113 2.90 -4.60 -9.31
CA ASP A 113 3.22 -3.52 -10.23
C ASP A 113 2.97 -2.16 -9.56
N HIS A 114 4.02 -1.39 -9.39
CA HIS A 114 3.99 -0.07 -8.77
C HIS A 114 3.04 0.89 -9.50
N ASN A 115 2.93 0.79 -10.83
CA ASN A 115 2.03 1.65 -11.60
C ASN A 115 0.56 1.33 -11.31
N ALA A 116 0.21 0.06 -11.14
CA ALA A 116 -1.13 -0.36 -10.77
C ALA A 116 -1.51 0.15 -9.38
N VAL A 117 -0.59 0.03 -8.40
CA VAL A 117 -0.78 0.58 -7.05
C VAL A 117 -0.98 2.09 -7.08
N LEU A 118 -0.11 2.82 -7.78
CA LEU A 118 -0.22 4.28 -7.88
C LEU A 118 -1.49 4.71 -8.61
N ALA A 119 -1.93 3.97 -9.63
CA ALA A 119 -3.19 4.23 -10.31
C ALA A 119 -4.39 4.02 -9.38
N ALA A 120 -4.39 2.93 -8.57
CA ALA A 120 -5.44 2.66 -7.59
C ALA A 120 -5.54 3.77 -6.54
N VAL A 121 -4.40 4.20 -5.98
CA VAL A 121 -4.36 5.29 -4.98
C VAL A 121 -4.78 6.64 -5.59
N ARG A 122 -4.38 6.94 -6.83
CA ARG A 122 -4.86 8.14 -7.56
C ARG A 122 -6.35 8.11 -7.81
N ALA A 123 -6.92 6.94 -8.05
CA ALA A 123 -8.37 6.76 -8.16
C ALA A 123 -9.09 6.90 -6.80
N GLY A 124 -8.36 6.95 -5.69
CA GLY A 124 -8.88 7.16 -4.34
C GLY A 124 -8.94 5.90 -3.47
N ALA A 125 -8.31 4.79 -3.87
CA ALA A 125 -8.25 3.60 -3.03
C ALA A 125 -7.59 3.90 -1.69
N THR A 126 -8.22 3.45 -0.60
CA THR A 126 -7.70 3.59 0.77
C THR A 126 -6.56 2.60 1.01
N SER A 127 -6.69 1.39 0.47
CA SER A 127 -5.77 0.27 0.69
C SER A 127 -5.51 -0.51 -0.59
N HIS A 128 -4.38 -1.23 -0.62
CA HIS A 128 -4.04 -2.08 -1.76
C HIS A 128 -3.29 -3.33 -1.31
N LEU A 129 -3.75 -4.51 -1.74
CA LEU A 129 -3.07 -5.78 -1.52
C LEU A 129 -2.73 -6.47 -2.82
N VAL A 130 -1.64 -7.22 -2.79
CA VAL A 130 -1.24 -8.14 -3.85
C VAL A 130 -1.75 -9.54 -3.51
N ALA A 131 -2.52 -10.13 -4.40
CA ALA A 131 -2.99 -11.51 -4.29
C ALA A 131 -1.87 -12.49 -4.75
N PRO A 132 -1.84 -13.76 -4.26
CA PRO A 132 -2.77 -14.28 -3.27
C PRO A 132 -2.47 -13.77 -1.86
N ALA A 133 -3.49 -13.27 -1.17
CA ALA A 133 -3.43 -12.95 0.25
C ALA A 133 -4.08 -14.10 1.04
N THR A 134 -3.53 -14.42 2.21
CA THR A 134 -4.16 -15.39 3.12
C THR A 134 -5.50 -14.84 3.63
N PRO A 135 -6.45 -15.70 4.05
CA PRO A 135 -7.68 -15.24 4.67
C PRO A 135 -7.45 -14.30 5.87
N ALA A 136 -6.39 -14.55 6.65
CA ALA A 136 -6.03 -13.70 7.79
C ALA A 136 -5.55 -12.32 7.36
N GLU A 137 -4.69 -12.22 6.36
CA GLU A 137 -4.23 -10.94 5.79
C GLU A 137 -5.40 -10.15 5.18
N LEU A 138 -6.27 -10.85 4.46
CA LEU A 138 -7.45 -10.24 3.86
C LEU A 138 -8.43 -9.73 4.92
N ALA A 139 -8.67 -10.51 6.00
CA ALA A 139 -9.49 -10.09 7.15
C ALA A 139 -8.94 -8.80 7.78
N VAL A 140 -7.66 -8.78 8.09
CA VAL A 140 -7.00 -7.60 8.68
C VAL A 140 -7.10 -6.39 7.77
N ALA A 141 -6.84 -6.57 6.46
CA ALA A 141 -6.90 -5.49 5.49
C ALA A 141 -8.32 -4.92 5.36
N VAL A 142 -9.33 -5.79 5.22
CA VAL A 142 -10.74 -5.39 5.12
C VAL A 142 -11.18 -4.63 6.39
N TRP A 143 -10.87 -5.17 7.57
CA TRP A 143 -11.26 -4.57 8.84
C TRP A 143 -10.60 -3.19 9.05
N ARG A 144 -9.30 -3.07 8.76
CA ARG A 144 -8.59 -1.80 8.86
C ARG A 144 -9.05 -0.79 7.81
N THR A 145 -9.25 -1.22 6.57
CA THR A 145 -9.77 -0.36 5.51
C THR A 145 -11.17 0.17 5.85
N ALA A 146 -12.07 -0.66 6.39
CA ALA A 146 -13.39 -0.23 6.83
C ALA A 146 -13.35 0.88 7.89
N ARG A 147 -12.25 0.99 8.65
CA ARG A 147 -12.00 2.07 9.61
C ARG A 147 -11.30 3.29 9.00
N GLY A 148 -11.05 3.28 7.70
CA GLY A 148 -10.32 4.32 7.00
C GLY A 148 -8.80 4.24 7.16
N GLU A 149 -8.27 3.13 7.73
CA GLU A 149 -6.84 2.92 7.86
C GLU A 149 -6.26 2.37 6.55
N ALA A 150 -5.13 2.92 6.12
CA ALA A 150 -4.44 2.46 4.93
C ALA A 150 -3.67 1.15 5.20
N VAL A 151 -3.85 0.16 4.33
CA VAL A 151 -3.14 -1.12 4.35
C VAL A 151 -2.54 -1.41 2.99
N PHE A 152 -1.26 -1.68 2.94
CA PHE A 152 -0.54 -2.03 1.72
C PHE A 152 0.25 -3.32 1.91
N SER A 153 0.36 -4.13 0.87
CA SER A 153 1.29 -5.27 0.88
C SER A 153 2.73 -4.79 1.13
N PRO A 154 3.59 -5.63 1.73
CA PRO A 154 4.97 -5.27 2.06
C PRO A 154 5.71 -4.62 0.88
N GLY A 155 6.38 -3.48 1.14
CA GLY A 155 7.13 -2.71 0.14
C GLY A 155 6.31 -1.77 -0.74
N LEU A 156 4.97 -1.83 -0.73
CA LEU A 156 4.15 -0.91 -1.52
C LEU A 156 3.82 0.38 -0.78
N ALA A 157 3.80 0.36 0.55
CA ALA A 157 3.59 1.57 1.34
C ALA A 157 4.63 2.64 1.04
N ASP A 158 5.90 2.26 0.92
CA ASP A 158 7.01 3.18 0.59
C ASP A 158 6.82 3.81 -0.80
N VAL A 159 6.37 3.02 -1.79
CA VAL A 159 6.06 3.50 -3.14
C VAL A 159 4.97 4.57 -3.12
N VAL A 160 3.93 4.34 -2.32
CA VAL A 160 2.81 5.28 -2.18
C VAL A 160 3.25 6.53 -1.44
N LEU A 161 3.97 6.40 -0.32
CA LEU A 161 4.50 7.52 0.43
C LEU A 161 5.46 8.35 -0.41
N GLU A 162 6.31 7.74 -1.22
CA GLU A 162 7.20 8.43 -2.13
C GLU A 162 6.42 9.21 -3.21
N ALA A 163 5.39 8.61 -3.79
CA ALA A 163 4.62 9.23 -4.86
C ALA A 163 3.67 10.34 -4.37
N PHE A 164 3.14 10.24 -3.16
CA PHE A 164 2.11 11.13 -2.61
C PHE A 164 2.52 11.86 -1.33
N GLY A 165 3.60 11.41 -0.65
CA GLY A 165 4.10 12.01 0.60
C GLY A 165 4.73 13.38 0.41
N SER A 166 5.02 13.77 -0.81
CA SER A 166 5.33 15.16 -1.15
C SER A 166 4.01 15.92 -1.21
N ARG A 167 3.53 16.44 -0.06
CA ARG A 167 2.48 17.46 -0.07
C ARG A 167 2.88 18.54 -1.08
N PRO A 168 1.99 18.93 -2.00
CA PRO A 168 2.16 20.17 -2.72
C PRO A 168 1.80 21.31 -1.75
N ASP A 169 2.67 21.63 -0.81
CA ASP A 169 2.71 22.96 -0.26
C ASP A 169 3.06 23.83 -1.46
N GLY A 170 2.08 24.60 -1.92
CA GLY A 170 2.06 25.29 -3.20
C GLY A 170 3.14 26.36 -3.37
N ARG A 171 4.39 25.96 -3.37
CA ARG A 171 5.56 26.73 -3.82
C ARG A 171 6.74 25.77 -3.97
N GLY A 172 6.94 25.20 -5.13
CA GLY A 172 8.19 24.51 -5.37
C GLY A 172 8.15 23.49 -6.49
N SER A 173 8.52 23.95 -7.63
CA SER A 173 9.11 23.29 -8.79
C SER A 173 9.10 21.75 -8.79
N ALA A 174 8.61 21.19 -9.90
CA ALA A 174 8.74 19.77 -10.31
C ALA A 174 10.20 19.20 -10.29
N ARG A 175 11.15 19.93 -9.73
CA ARG A 175 12.59 19.65 -9.65
C ARG A 175 13.10 19.34 -8.24
N GLN A 176 12.27 19.45 -7.20
CA GLN A 176 12.75 19.16 -5.84
C GLN A 176 12.70 17.66 -5.57
N LEU A 177 13.86 17.14 -5.11
CA LEU A 177 13.98 15.78 -4.62
C LEU A 177 13.27 15.66 -3.27
N THR A 178 12.65 14.50 -3.01
CA THR A 178 12.21 14.15 -1.65
C THR A 178 13.44 13.93 -0.76
N ASP A 179 13.27 13.97 0.56
CA ASP A 179 14.36 13.70 1.52
C ASP A 179 15.02 12.35 1.22
N ARG A 180 14.21 11.33 0.88
CA ARG A 180 14.72 10.00 0.56
C ARG A 180 15.48 9.94 -0.77
N GLU A 181 15.03 10.68 -1.77
CA GLU A 181 15.76 10.83 -3.03
C GLU A 181 17.06 11.61 -2.85
N ALA A 182 17.06 12.60 -1.95
CA ALA A 182 18.26 13.34 -1.58
C ALA A 182 19.27 12.45 -0.83
N ASP A 183 18.81 11.64 0.14
CA ASP A 183 19.64 10.63 0.81
C ASP A 183 20.30 9.66 -0.19
N VAL A 184 19.50 9.14 -1.11
CA VAL A 184 19.99 8.22 -2.15
C VAL A 184 20.97 8.93 -3.07
N LEU A 185 20.69 10.17 -3.48
CA LEU A 185 21.60 10.98 -4.31
C LEU A 185 22.97 11.14 -3.63
N LEU A 186 23.02 11.55 -2.35
CA LEU A 186 24.26 11.72 -1.62
C LEU A 186 25.09 10.43 -1.57
N LEU A 187 24.44 9.29 -1.29
CA LEU A 187 25.12 8.00 -1.24
C LEU A 187 25.57 7.51 -2.63
N VAL A 188 24.86 7.91 -3.71
CA VAL A 188 25.30 7.69 -5.09
C VAL A 188 26.55 8.50 -5.39
N VAL A 189 26.63 9.73 -4.91
CA VAL A 189 27.77 10.62 -5.08
C VAL A 189 29.00 10.11 -4.29
N GLU A 190 28.77 9.54 -3.09
CA GLU A 190 29.83 8.83 -2.33
C GLU A 190 30.34 7.56 -3.06
N GLY A 191 29.75 7.19 -4.21
CA GLY A 191 30.17 6.05 -5.01
C GLY A 191 29.61 4.69 -4.57
N LEU A 192 28.64 4.65 -3.64
CA LEU A 192 28.08 3.41 -3.16
C LEU A 192 27.24 2.71 -4.22
N THR A 193 27.31 1.39 -4.28
CA THR A 193 26.44 0.57 -5.12
C THR A 193 25.01 0.50 -4.56
N ALA A 194 24.04 0.13 -5.39
CA ALA A 194 22.64 -0.03 -4.96
C ALA A 194 22.50 -0.99 -3.77
N ARG A 195 23.32 -2.05 -3.69
CA ARG A 195 23.33 -2.99 -2.54
C ARG A 195 23.85 -2.33 -1.26
N GLN A 196 24.90 -1.53 -1.33
CA GLN A 196 25.47 -0.81 -0.18
C GLN A 196 24.51 0.27 0.33
N ILE A 197 23.90 1.02 -0.59
CA ILE A 197 22.86 2.01 -0.27
C ILE A 197 21.66 1.31 0.40
N ALA A 198 21.22 0.18 -0.15
CA ALA A 198 20.12 -0.59 0.39
C ALA A 198 20.38 -1.04 1.84
N SER A 199 21.61 -1.54 2.12
CA SER A 199 22.01 -1.90 3.48
C SER A 199 22.05 -0.68 4.43
N ARG A 200 22.55 0.46 3.96
CA ARG A 200 22.68 1.68 4.78
C ARG A 200 21.33 2.33 5.09
N LEU A 201 20.40 2.26 4.15
CA LEU A 201 19.07 2.87 4.27
C LEU A 201 17.97 1.88 4.72
N VAL A 202 18.32 0.61 4.96
CA VAL A 202 17.38 -0.48 5.32
C VAL A 202 16.30 -0.65 4.25
N LEU A 203 16.72 -0.71 3.00
CA LEU A 203 15.86 -0.88 1.82
C LEU A 203 16.23 -2.15 1.04
N SER A 204 15.41 -2.51 0.04
CA SER A 204 15.81 -3.48 -0.98
C SER A 204 16.69 -2.80 -2.05
N PRO A 205 17.65 -3.52 -2.69
CA PRO A 205 18.43 -2.98 -3.81
C PRO A 205 17.54 -2.47 -4.95
N ARG A 206 16.43 -3.13 -5.22
CA ARG A 206 15.45 -2.72 -6.23
C ARG A 206 14.76 -1.41 -5.88
N THR A 207 14.44 -1.20 -4.60
CA THR A 207 13.88 0.08 -4.12
C THR A 207 14.87 1.21 -4.35
N VAL A 208 16.16 0.99 -4.06
CA VAL A 208 17.21 1.99 -4.32
C VAL A 208 17.34 2.29 -5.82
N GLU A 209 17.28 1.29 -6.68
CA GLU A 209 17.30 1.49 -8.14
C GLU A 209 16.11 2.35 -8.60
N ASN A 210 14.92 2.13 -8.04
CA ASN A 210 13.74 2.94 -8.33
C ASN A 210 13.94 4.40 -7.88
N HIS A 211 14.50 4.65 -6.68
CA HIS A 211 14.83 6.00 -6.23
C HIS A 211 15.82 6.67 -7.19
N VAL A 212 16.88 5.97 -7.61
CA VAL A 212 17.85 6.51 -8.59
C VAL A 212 17.16 6.89 -9.90
N GLN A 213 16.27 6.04 -10.43
CA GLN A 213 15.52 6.34 -11.66
C GLN A 213 14.61 7.56 -11.48
N ASN A 214 13.96 7.71 -10.34
CA ASN A 214 13.12 8.87 -10.03
C ASN A 214 13.94 10.16 -9.96
N VAL A 215 15.11 10.12 -9.30
CA VAL A 215 16.05 11.26 -9.25
C VAL A 215 16.50 11.65 -10.65
N LEU A 216 16.92 10.69 -11.47
CA LEU A 216 17.31 10.93 -12.86
C LEU A 216 16.19 11.62 -13.66
N ARG A 217 14.95 11.12 -13.54
CA ARG A 217 13.77 11.67 -14.20
C ARG A 217 13.47 13.10 -13.73
N LYS A 218 13.49 13.35 -12.42
CA LYS A 218 13.21 14.67 -11.84
C LYS A 218 14.25 15.70 -12.24
N LEU A 219 15.52 15.31 -12.29
CA LEU A 219 16.64 16.17 -12.68
C LEU A 219 16.86 16.21 -14.21
N ARG A 220 16.08 15.43 -14.99
CA ARG A 220 16.21 15.28 -16.44
C ARG A 220 17.62 14.80 -16.88
N LEU A 221 18.16 13.88 -16.10
CA LEU A 221 19.45 13.25 -16.35
C LEU A 221 19.25 11.83 -16.91
N HIS A 222 20.23 11.34 -17.68
CA HIS A 222 20.08 10.06 -18.38
C HIS A 222 21.04 8.97 -17.89
N SER A 223 21.92 9.27 -16.94
CA SER A 223 22.87 8.30 -16.41
C SER A 223 23.29 8.62 -14.99
N ARG A 224 23.73 7.59 -14.27
CA ARG A 224 24.32 7.72 -12.93
C ARG A 224 25.56 8.65 -12.93
N ALA A 225 26.38 8.59 -13.97
CA ALA A 225 27.53 9.48 -14.10
C ALA A 225 27.12 10.96 -14.24
N ALA A 226 26.03 11.23 -15.01
CA ALA A 226 25.45 12.56 -15.11
C ALA A 226 24.90 13.06 -13.78
N LEU A 227 24.35 12.13 -12.96
CA LEU A 227 23.87 12.43 -11.63
C LEU A 227 25.00 12.87 -10.67
N VAL A 228 26.10 12.13 -10.65
CA VAL A 228 27.29 12.48 -9.87
C VAL A 228 27.85 13.85 -10.27
N ARG A 229 28.00 14.08 -11.60
CA ARG A 229 28.47 15.37 -12.09
C ARG A 229 27.56 16.53 -11.69
N TYR A 230 26.25 16.37 -11.83
CA TYR A 230 25.26 17.36 -11.39
C TYR A 230 25.40 17.70 -9.91
N ALA A 231 25.54 16.69 -9.05
CA ALA A 231 25.68 16.92 -7.61
C ALA A 231 26.96 17.68 -7.25
N ILE A 232 28.08 17.40 -7.93
CA ILE A 232 29.33 18.15 -7.78
C ILE A 232 29.13 19.61 -8.22
N GLU A 233 28.53 19.85 -9.37
CA GLU A 233 28.24 21.19 -9.90
C GLU A 233 27.31 22.01 -8.97
N GLN A 234 26.43 21.33 -8.23
CA GLN A 234 25.52 21.97 -7.25
C GLN A 234 26.12 22.09 -5.84
N GLY A 235 27.36 21.64 -5.63
CA GLY A 235 28.03 21.70 -4.33
C GLY A 235 27.45 20.73 -3.29
N LEU A 236 26.87 19.63 -3.73
CA LEU A 236 26.28 18.59 -2.89
C LEU A 236 27.28 17.45 -2.57
N ALA A 237 28.51 17.55 -3.07
CA ALA A 237 29.59 16.58 -2.87
C ALA A 237 30.74 17.20 -2.10
#